data_6fcfeed762b4879b9a9454f293ca1198
#
_entry.id   6fcfeed762b4879b9a9454f293ca1198
#
_cell.length_a   1.000
_cell.length_b   1.000
_cell.length_c   1.000
_cell.angle_alpha   90.00
_cell.angle_beta   90.00
_cell.angle_gamma   90.00
#
_symmetry.space_group_name_H-M   'P 1'
#
loop_
_entity.id
_entity.type
_entity.pdbx_description
1 polymer ?
#
loop_
_entity_poly.entity_id
_entity_poly.type
_entity_poly.pdbx_seq_one_letter_code
_entity_poly.pdbx_strand_id
1 'polypeptide(L)' 'MRMFRKLTAPVRAHPLVRRLYTEMNRQQIGLLDMSDRSGVNPNTLKDWRLRTCPTVDNLNACLNVLGMELTVKQRTE' A
#
# COMPACT_ATOMS: atom_id res chain seq x y z
N MET A 1 -14.15 7.88 15.22
CA MET A 1 -14.02 6.74 14.27
C MET A 1 -13.98 7.29 12.86
N ARG A 2 -13.00 6.89 12.08
CA ARG A 2 -12.90 7.31 10.68
C ARG A 2 -13.83 6.45 9.82
N MET A 3 -14.56 7.12 8.93
CA MET A 3 -15.35 6.38 7.94
C MET A 3 -14.41 5.82 6.87
N PHE A 4 -14.57 4.55 6.59
CA PHE A 4 -13.83 3.94 5.49
C PHE A 4 -14.43 4.35 4.15
N ARG A 5 -13.58 4.74 3.22
CA ARG A 5 -13.96 4.98 1.83
C ARG A 5 -13.14 4.05 0.95
N LYS A 6 -13.84 3.25 0.15
CA LYS A 6 -13.16 2.32 -0.74
C LYS A 6 -12.22 3.06 -1.69
N LEU A 7 -11.01 2.56 -1.81
CA LEU A 7 -10.01 3.13 -2.70
C LEU A 7 -10.09 2.46 -4.06
N THR A 8 -9.97 3.28 -5.12
CA THR A 8 -9.86 2.72 -6.46
C THR A 8 -8.45 2.15 -6.65
N ALA A 9 -8.36 0.88 -7.03
CA ALA A 9 -7.07 0.26 -7.28
C ALA A 9 -6.41 0.94 -8.49
N PRO A 10 -5.17 1.44 -8.35
CA PRO A 10 -4.52 2.17 -9.44
C PRO A 10 -4.08 1.23 -10.55
N VAL A 11 -4.62 1.45 -11.75
CA VAL A 11 -4.38 0.56 -12.90
C VAL A 11 -2.95 0.64 -13.40
N ARG A 12 -2.35 1.83 -13.33
CA ARG A 12 -1.01 2.08 -13.88
C ARG A 12 0.11 1.98 -12.84
N ALA A 13 -0.23 1.72 -11.61
CA ALA A 13 0.77 1.59 -10.56
C ALA A 13 1.50 0.25 -10.65
N HIS A 14 2.65 0.19 -10.00
CA HIS A 14 3.39 -1.05 -9.86
C HIS A 14 2.48 -2.14 -9.27
N PRO A 15 2.60 -3.40 -9.73
CA PRO A 15 1.75 -4.49 -9.24
C PRO A 15 1.72 -4.62 -7.72
N LEU A 16 2.83 -4.36 -7.04
CA LEU A 16 2.87 -4.42 -5.57
C LEU A 16 2.03 -3.30 -4.94
N VAL A 17 1.99 -2.11 -5.55
CA VAL A 17 1.14 -1.02 -5.10
C VAL A 17 -0.33 -1.36 -5.31
N ARG A 18 -0.66 -1.96 -6.44
CA ARG A 18 -2.03 -2.43 -6.70
C ARG A 18 -2.44 -3.47 -5.65
N ARG A 19 -1.55 -4.39 -5.34
CA ARG A 19 -1.80 -5.40 -4.31
C ARG A 19 -2.02 -4.76 -2.94
N LEU A 20 -1.22 -3.74 -2.61
CA LEU A 20 -1.35 -2.99 -1.37
C LEU A 20 -2.75 -2.37 -1.25
N TYR A 21 -3.19 -1.65 -2.29
CA TYR A 21 -4.50 -1.00 -2.28
C TYR A 21 -5.65 -2.01 -2.22
N THR A 22 -5.52 -3.13 -2.91
CA THR A 22 -6.51 -4.20 -2.86
C THR A 22 -6.66 -4.73 -1.43
N GLU A 23 -5.55 -4.95 -0.76
CA GLU A 23 -5.57 -5.45 0.62
C GLU A 23 -6.10 -4.41 1.59
N MET A 24 -5.75 -3.12 1.39
CA MET A 24 -6.30 -2.03 2.18
C MET A 24 -7.83 -2.02 2.09
N ASN A 25 -8.37 -2.16 0.88
CA ASN A 25 -9.82 -2.21 0.69
C ASN A 25 -10.43 -3.41 1.41
N ARG A 26 -9.79 -4.58 1.29
CA ARG A 26 -10.28 -5.79 1.95
C ARG A 26 -10.36 -5.63 3.48
N GLN A 27 -9.36 -4.97 4.06
CA GLN A 27 -9.29 -4.75 5.50
C GLN A 27 -9.95 -3.45 5.94
N GLN A 28 -10.51 -2.68 5.01
CA GLN A 28 -11.17 -1.40 5.28
C GLN A 28 -10.24 -0.38 5.95
N ILE A 29 -8.99 -0.30 5.47
CA ILE A 29 -8.01 0.66 5.96
C ILE A 29 -7.84 1.76 4.91
N GLY A 30 -8.24 2.99 5.25
CA GLY A 30 -8.12 4.14 4.35
C GLY A 30 -6.71 4.74 4.35
N LEU A 31 -6.51 5.75 3.50
CA LEU A 31 -5.19 6.38 3.33
C LEU A 31 -4.68 7.04 4.62
N LEU A 32 -5.54 7.78 5.32
CA LEU A 32 -5.12 8.45 6.55
C LEU A 32 -4.79 7.45 7.66
N ASP A 33 -5.58 6.41 7.77
CA ASP A 33 -5.34 5.36 8.74
C ASP A 33 -4.03 4.62 8.42
N MET A 34 -3.81 4.30 7.14
CA MET A 34 -2.55 3.70 6.71
C MET A 34 -1.37 4.61 7.01
N SER A 35 -1.50 5.90 6.73
CA SER A 35 -0.45 6.87 7.03
C SER A 35 -0.11 6.90 8.53
N ASP A 36 -1.11 6.94 9.37
CA ASP A 36 -0.91 6.96 10.82
C ASP A 36 -0.20 5.70 11.31
N ARG A 37 -0.59 4.54 10.80
CA ARG A 37 -0.05 3.26 11.25
C ARG A 37 1.32 2.95 10.69
N SER A 38 1.57 3.34 9.45
CA SER A 38 2.84 3.02 8.77
C SER A 38 3.90 4.09 8.97
N GLY A 39 3.50 5.32 9.26
CA GLY A 39 4.40 6.46 9.31
C GLY A 39 4.71 7.06 7.94
N VAL A 40 4.09 6.56 6.87
CA VAL A 40 4.29 7.08 5.52
C VAL A 40 3.33 8.25 5.27
N ASN A 41 3.84 9.34 4.72
CA ASN A 41 3.05 10.55 4.46
C ASN A 41 1.89 10.23 3.50
N PRO A 42 0.66 10.75 3.74
CA PRO A 42 -0.48 10.50 2.87
C PRO A 42 -0.25 10.93 1.42
N ASN A 43 0.46 12.02 1.19
CA ASN A 43 0.76 12.47 -0.16
C ASN A 43 1.68 11.49 -0.89
N THR A 44 2.63 10.90 -0.17
CA THR A 44 3.50 9.86 -0.72
C THR A 44 2.68 8.64 -1.15
N LEU A 45 1.72 8.22 -0.32
CA LEU A 45 0.83 7.11 -0.67
C LEU A 45 0.02 7.41 -1.93
N LYS A 46 -0.47 8.64 -2.06
CA LYS A 46 -1.21 9.06 -3.26
C LYS A 46 -0.33 9.09 -4.51
N ASP A 47 0.92 9.53 -4.37
CA ASP A 47 1.86 9.62 -5.49
C ASP A 47 2.18 8.24 -6.09
N TRP A 48 2.18 7.20 -5.29
CA TRP A 48 2.44 5.84 -5.78
C TRP A 48 1.40 5.37 -6.80
N ARG A 49 0.24 6.00 -6.83
CA ARG A 49 -0.82 5.66 -7.77
C ARG A 49 -0.55 6.19 -9.18
N LEU A 50 0.20 7.29 -9.29
CA LEU A 50 0.31 8.03 -10.52
C LEU A 50 1.74 8.31 -10.99
N ARG A 51 2.67 8.60 -10.08
CA ARG A 51 3.95 9.22 -10.44
C ARG A 51 5.18 8.46 -10.02
N THR A 52 5.18 7.89 -8.83
CA THR A 52 6.40 7.36 -8.22
C THR A 52 6.21 5.93 -7.81
N CYS A 53 7.34 5.24 -7.66
CA CYS A 53 7.36 3.92 -7.05
C CYS A 53 7.77 4.06 -5.59
N PRO A 54 7.20 3.23 -4.70
CA PRO A 54 7.61 3.27 -3.30
C PRO A 54 9.05 2.80 -3.13
N THR A 55 9.71 3.30 -2.09
CA THR A 55 10.92 2.66 -1.63
C THR A 55 10.57 1.33 -0.97
N VAL A 56 11.53 0.42 -0.91
CA VAL A 56 11.32 -0.88 -0.26
C VAL A 56 10.89 -0.69 1.19
N ASP A 57 11.54 0.22 1.91
CA ASP A 57 11.23 0.46 3.33
C ASP A 57 9.81 0.96 3.52
N ASN A 58 9.39 1.93 2.72
CA ASN A 58 8.04 2.50 2.85
C ASN A 58 6.97 1.50 2.47
N LEU A 59 7.19 0.75 1.39
CA LEU A 59 6.25 -0.29 0.98
C LEU A 59 6.12 -1.36 2.06
N ASN A 60 7.25 -1.81 2.60
CA ASN A 60 7.24 -2.84 3.64
C ASN A 60 6.53 -2.35 4.90
N ALA A 61 6.73 -1.08 5.28
CA ALA A 61 6.04 -0.50 6.43
C ALA A 61 4.51 -0.56 6.25
N CYS A 62 4.03 -0.24 5.05
CA CYS A 62 2.61 -0.32 4.75
C CYS A 62 2.09 -1.76 4.75
N LEU A 63 2.86 -2.67 4.17
CA LEU A 63 2.47 -4.09 4.14
C LEU A 63 2.40 -4.67 5.56
N ASN A 64 3.33 -4.27 6.44
CA ASN A 64 3.32 -4.73 7.82
C ASN A 64 2.03 -4.31 8.55
N VAL A 65 1.50 -3.13 8.26
CA VAL A 65 0.21 -2.69 8.82
C VAL A 65 -0.90 -3.67 8.47
N LEU A 66 -0.81 -4.27 7.28
CA LEU A 66 -1.82 -5.21 6.78
C LEU A 66 -1.54 -6.66 7.18
N GLY A 67 -0.50 -6.90 7.97
CA GLY A 67 -0.11 -8.26 8.36
C GLY A 67 0.66 -8.99 7.26
N MET A 68 1.23 -8.26 6.32
CA MET A 68 2.01 -8.80 5.21
C MET A 68 3.45 -8.33 5.31
N GLU A 69 4.34 -8.94 4.54
CA GLU A 69 5.72 -8.50 4.46
C GLU A 69 6.28 -8.76 3.06
N LEU A 70 7.31 -7.98 2.71
CA LEU A 70 8.06 -8.24 1.49
C LEU A 70 9.00 -9.41 1.72
N THR A 71 9.11 -10.25 0.72
CA THR A 71 10.02 -11.38 0.75
C THR A 71 10.63 -11.59 -0.62
N VAL A 72 11.73 -12.30 -0.65
CA VAL A 72 12.41 -12.66 -1.90
C VAL A 72 12.29 -14.16 -2.07
N LYS A 73 11.89 -14.57 -3.27
CA LYS A 73 11.69 -15.97 -3.59
C LYS A 73 12.47 -16.31 -4.84
N GLN A 74 13.20 -17.42 -4.79
CA GLN A 74 13.92 -17.93 -5.94
C GLN A 74 12.90 -18.36 -7.00
N ARG A 75 13.05 -17.84 -8.23
CA ARG A 75 12.21 -18.27 -9.33
C ARG A 75 12.63 -19.66 -9.77
N THR A 76 11.66 -20.55 -9.88
CA THR A 76 11.86 -21.88 -10.42
C THR A 76 11.39 -21.88 -11.88
N GLU A 77 12.21 -22.40 -12.76
CA GLU A 77 11.83 -22.54 -14.16
C GLU A 77 11.68 -24.02 -14.52
#